data_2166ec3a2a209ed4cff042467c7287f2
#
_entry.id   2166ec3a2a209ed4cff042467c7287f2
#
_cell.length_a   1.000
_cell.length_b   1.000
_cell.length_c   1.000
_cell.angle_alpha   90.00
_cell.angle_beta   90.00
_cell.angle_gamma   90.00
#
_symmetry.space_group_name_H-M   'P 1'
#
loop_
_entity.id
_entity.type
_entity.pdbx_description
1 polymer ?
#
loop_
_entity_poly.entity_id
_entity_poly.type
_entity_poly.pdbx_seq_one_letter_code
_entity_poly.pdbx_strand_id
1 'polypeptide(L)'
;MRKTDVTEYVITSDKFNEEFEGYKFALLTDLHANGYGIDLHYVNKIIKEQKPDAILIAGDMFNKCDDRNITDTSNFLCALANHYPVFYSLGNHEYKMLLDPERYGMYFPALYRYLMNNGICFLEDETVYLDKGTERIALSGVSIDEVFYNFNHPVMGSGLM
;
A
#
# COMPACT_ATOMS: atom_id res chain seq x y z
N MET A 1 11.54 1.39 21.33
CA MET A 1 11.35 0.93 19.94
C MET A 1 10.41 -0.28 19.96
N ARG A 2 9.37 -0.27 19.16
CA ARG A 2 8.50 -1.45 19.01
C ARG A 2 9.25 -2.50 18.20
N LYS A 3 9.16 -3.76 18.64
CA LYS A 3 9.72 -4.89 17.90
C LYS A 3 8.86 -5.14 16.67
N THR A 4 9.50 -5.31 15.52
CA THR A 4 8.84 -5.71 14.28
C THR A 4 9.01 -7.21 14.11
N ASP A 5 7.91 -7.91 13.94
CA ASP A 5 7.90 -9.36 13.68
C ASP A 5 7.50 -9.61 12.22
N VAL A 6 8.03 -10.70 11.66
CA VAL A 6 7.66 -11.18 10.32
C VAL A 6 6.68 -12.32 10.47
N THR A 7 5.57 -12.23 9.77
CA THR A 7 4.63 -13.34 9.63
C THR A 7 4.67 -13.82 8.18
N GLU A 8 4.88 -15.10 7.98
CA GLU A 8 4.91 -15.70 6.65
C GLU A 8 3.63 -16.48 6.39
N TYR A 9 3.03 -16.24 5.22
CA TYR A 9 1.88 -16.98 4.73
C TYR A 9 2.27 -17.68 3.42
N VAL A 10 1.96 -18.95 3.31
CA VAL A 10 2.14 -19.71 2.07
C VAL A 10 0.78 -19.90 1.43
N ILE A 11 0.66 -19.41 0.19
CA ILE A 11 -0.57 -19.55 -0.61
C ILE A 11 -0.27 -20.56 -1.72
N THR A 12 -1.03 -21.65 -1.73
CA THR A 12 -0.93 -22.69 -2.77
C THR A 12 -2.22 -22.72 -3.57
N SER A 13 -2.09 -22.75 -4.91
CA SER A 13 -3.24 -22.84 -5.81
C SER A 13 -2.80 -23.51 -7.10
N ASP A 14 -3.67 -24.35 -7.64
CA ASP A 14 -3.55 -24.94 -8.98
C ASP A 14 -3.70 -23.95 -10.14
N LYS A 15 -4.09 -22.72 -9.81
CA LYS A 15 -4.18 -21.60 -10.77
C LYS A 15 -2.87 -20.87 -10.98
N PHE A 16 -1.88 -21.10 -10.12
CA PHE A 16 -0.55 -20.55 -10.30
C PHE A 16 0.31 -21.56 -11.06
N ASN A 17 1.03 -21.06 -12.04
CA ASN A 17 1.94 -21.86 -12.83
C ASN A 17 3.28 -22.04 -12.13
N GLU A 18 4.03 -23.06 -12.54
CA GLU A 18 5.33 -23.41 -11.94
C GLU A 18 6.34 -22.26 -11.96
N GLU A 19 6.26 -21.36 -12.95
CA GLU A 19 7.12 -20.16 -13.04
C GLU A 19 6.97 -19.24 -11.83
N PHE A 20 5.78 -19.18 -11.20
CA PHE A 20 5.52 -18.40 -10.01
C PHE A 20 5.74 -19.18 -8.70
N GLU A 21 6.21 -20.41 -8.76
CA GLU A 21 6.57 -21.13 -7.54
C GLU A 21 7.64 -20.35 -6.76
N GLY A 22 7.40 -20.17 -5.46
CA GLY A 22 8.27 -19.40 -4.58
C GLY A 22 8.28 -17.89 -4.82
N TYR A 23 7.42 -17.34 -5.68
CA TYR A 23 7.27 -15.89 -5.84
C TYR A 23 6.81 -15.28 -4.51
N LYS A 24 7.53 -14.29 -4.03
CA LYS A 24 7.33 -13.74 -2.70
C LYS A 24 6.91 -12.27 -2.74
N PHE A 25 5.80 -11.96 -2.09
CA PHE A 25 5.38 -10.60 -1.82
C PHE A 25 5.71 -10.20 -0.39
N ALA A 26 6.24 -8.99 -0.18
CA ALA A 26 6.21 -8.35 1.12
C ALA A 26 4.96 -7.46 1.21
N LEU A 27 4.11 -7.69 2.20
CA LEU A 27 2.90 -6.90 2.44
C LEU A 27 3.15 -5.91 3.57
N LEU A 28 2.88 -4.63 3.30
CA LEU A 28 2.93 -3.52 4.26
C LEU A 28 1.56 -2.86 4.34
N THR A 29 1.15 -2.47 5.55
CA THR A 29 -0.08 -1.73 5.79
C THR A 29 0.00 -0.95 7.10
N ASP A 30 -0.85 0.05 7.31
CA ASP A 30 -1.11 0.72 8.58
C ASP A 30 0.13 1.35 9.26
N LEU A 31 1.06 1.90 8.48
CA LEU A 31 2.23 2.58 9.04
C LEU A 31 1.89 3.93 9.69
N HIS A 32 0.82 4.59 9.21
CA HIS A 32 0.28 5.84 9.73
C HIS A 32 1.34 6.95 9.87
N ALA A 33 2.08 7.19 8.80
CA ALA A 33 3.22 8.11 8.76
C ALA A 33 4.19 7.88 9.92
N ASN A 34 4.44 6.61 10.22
CA ASN A 34 5.28 6.18 11.34
C ASN A 34 4.86 6.73 12.72
N GLY A 35 3.56 6.98 12.91
CA GLY A 35 3.01 7.46 14.18
C GLY A 35 3.24 6.54 15.37
N TYR A 36 3.63 5.30 15.11
CA TYR A 36 3.93 4.29 16.12
C TYR A 36 5.41 4.24 16.53
N GLY A 37 6.27 5.07 15.93
CA GLY A 37 7.71 5.09 16.21
C GLY A 37 8.43 3.80 15.82
N ILE A 38 8.05 3.21 14.69
CA ILE A 38 8.69 2.04 14.11
C ILE A 38 10.04 2.46 13.52
N ASP A 39 11.04 1.63 13.67
CA ASP A 39 12.33 1.83 13.01
C ASP A 39 12.23 1.42 11.54
N LEU A 40 12.01 2.39 10.65
CA LEU A 40 11.90 2.17 9.21
C LEU A 40 13.19 1.60 8.59
N HIS A 41 14.35 1.94 9.18
CA HIS A 41 15.61 1.36 8.74
C HIS A 41 15.67 -0.13 9.05
N TYR A 42 15.19 -0.52 10.22
CA TYR A 42 15.10 -1.92 10.62
C TYR A 42 14.08 -2.69 9.76
N VAL A 43 12.92 -2.08 9.45
CA VAL A 43 11.94 -2.67 8.53
C VAL A 43 12.55 -2.90 7.14
N ASN A 44 13.27 -1.91 6.61
CA ASN A 44 13.95 -2.05 5.32
C ASN A 44 14.99 -3.19 5.34
N LYS A 45 15.73 -3.33 6.46
CA LYS A 45 16.68 -4.44 6.63
C LYS A 45 15.95 -5.79 6.59
N ILE A 46 14.84 -5.94 7.32
CA ILE A 46 14.02 -7.16 7.31
C ILE A 46 13.54 -7.48 5.89
N ILE A 47 13.00 -6.50 5.18
CA ILE A 47 12.50 -6.70 3.80
C ILE A 47 13.64 -7.22 2.91
N LYS A 48 14.83 -6.62 3.01
CA LYS A 48 16.00 -7.08 2.24
C LYS A 48 16.42 -8.51 2.59
N GLU A 49 16.35 -8.89 3.86
CA GLU A 49 16.64 -10.25 4.31
C GLU A 49 15.61 -11.27 3.78
N GLN A 50 14.34 -10.88 3.67
CA GLN A 50 13.27 -11.71 3.11
C GLN A 50 13.35 -11.87 1.60
N LYS A 51 14.04 -10.96 0.88
CA LYS A 51 14.23 -10.97 -0.57
C LYS A 51 12.91 -11.15 -1.34
N PRO A 52 11.92 -10.27 -1.15
CA PRO A 52 10.68 -10.37 -1.91
C PRO A 52 10.93 -10.06 -3.39
N ASP A 53 10.08 -10.59 -4.26
CA ASP A 53 10.06 -10.26 -5.67
C ASP A 53 9.32 -8.95 -5.94
N ALA A 54 8.34 -8.62 -5.09
CA ALA A 54 7.61 -7.35 -5.15
C ALA A 54 7.07 -6.97 -3.76
N ILE A 55 6.66 -5.70 -3.62
CA ILE A 55 6.08 -5.15 -2.40
C ILE A 55 4.65 -4.72 -2.68
N LEU A 56 3.74 -5.16 -1.83
CA LEU A 56 2.34 -4.75 -1.82
C LEU A 56 2.10 -3.82 -0.64
N ILE A 57 1.44 -2.70 -0.90
CA ILE A 57 1.01 -1.76 0.14
C ILE A 57 -0.51 -1.74 0.14
N ALA A 58 -1.10 -2.17 1.25
CA ALA A 58 -2.54 -2.25 1.43
C ALA A 58 -3.07 -1.04 2.24
N GLY A 59 -2.60 0.15 1.89
CA GLY A 59 -3.09 1.42 2.41
C GLY A 59 -2.62 1.80 3.82
N ASP A 60 -3.13 2.95 4.25
CA ASP A 60 -2.93 3.56 5.57
C ASP A 60 -1.46 3.76 5.95
N MET A 61 -0.62 4.04 4.94
CA MET A 61 0.77 4.45 5.16
C MET A 61 0.84 5.87 5.73
N PHE A 62 -0.15 6.72 5.40
CA PHE A 62 -0.25 8.10 5.84
C PHE A 62 -1.62 8.36 6.49
N ASN A 63 -1.66 9.07 7.62
CA ASN A 63 -2.94 9.37 8.29
C ASN A 63 -3.19 10.86 8.56
N LYS A 64 -2.14 11.69 8.57
CA LYS A 64 -2.18 13.14 8.80
C LYS A 64 -0.97 13.81 8.17
N CYS A 65 -1.10 15.09 7.91
CA CYS A 65 0.00 15.91 7.43
C CYS A 65 0.87 16.41 8.61
N ASP A 66 1.68 15.52 9.17
CA ASP A 66 2.79 15.89 10.06
C ASP A 66 4.09 15.78 9.25
N ASP A 67 4.71 16.92 8.97
CA ASP A 67 5.77 17.06 7.98
C ASP A 67 6.97 16.10 8.16
N ARG A 68 7.39 15.81 9.38
CA ARG A 68 8.55 14.94 9.60
C ARG A 68 8.26 13.48 9.29
N ASN A 69 7.20 12.97 9.81
CA ASN A 69 6.84 11.57 9.65
C ASN A 69 6.47 11.23 8.21
N ILE A 70 5.90 12.20 7.49
CA ILE A 70 5.59 12.04 6.07
C ILE A 70 6.87 11.95 5.25
N THR A 71 7.83 12.83 5.50
CA THR A 71 9.13 12.80 4.80
C THR A 71 9.84 11.48 5.02
N ASP A 72 9.91 10.99 6.24
CA ASP A 72 10.58 9.73 6.56
C ASP A 72 9.86 8.53 5.92
N THR A 73 8.53 8.51 5.97
CA THR A 73 7.72 7.46 5.33
C THR A 73 7.86 7.50 3.80
N SER A 74 7.84 8.70 3.20
CA SER A 74 8.01 8.85 1.76
C SER A 74 9.40 8.40 1.30
N ASN A 75 10.45 8.80 2.03
CA ASN A 75 11.82 8.37 1.75
C ASN A 75 11.97 6.84 1.88
N PHE A 76 11.33 6.24 2.88
CA PHE A 76 11.30 4.80 3.04
C PHE A 76 10.63 4.11 1.85
N LEU A 77 9.46 4.58 1.41
CA LEU A 77 8.74 4.02 0.26
C LEU A 77 9.52 4.17 -1.04
N CYS A 78 10.11 5.36 -1.29
CA CYS A 78 10.96 5.58 -2.45
C CYS A 78 12.22 4.69 -2.42
N ALA A 79 12.81 4.47 -1.24
CA ALA A 79 13.94 3.56 -1.10
C ALA A 79 13.57 2.10 -1.42
N LEU A 80 12.34 1.68 -1.11
CA LEU A 80 11.83 0.37 -1.52
C LEU A 80 11.65 0.31 -3.03
N ALA A 81 11.04 1.33 -3.64
CA ALA A 81 10.77 1.39 -5.08
C ALA A 81 12.05 1.42 -5.94
N ASN A 82 13.18 1.87 -5.38
CA ASN A 82 14.48 1.79 -6.04
C ASN A 82 15.02 0.34 -6.19
N HIS A 83 14.48 -0.61 -5.45
CA HIS A 83 14.99 -1.98 -5.40
C HIS A 83 13.94 -3.03 -5.79
N TYR A 84 12.66 -2.72 -5.65
CA TYR A 84 11.55 -3.64 -5.85
C TYR A 84 10.43 -2.98 -6.65
N PRO A 85 9.67 -3.71 -7.46
CA PRO A 85 8.34 -3.28 -7.87
C PRO A 85 7.47 -3.04 -6.64
N VAL A 86 6.88 -1.85 -6.53
CA VAL A 86 5.99 -1.46 -5.42
C VAL A 86 4.61 -1.15 -5.96
N PHE A 87 3.61 -1.86 -5.46
CA PHE A 87 2.20 -1.68 -5.81
C PHE A 87 1.44 -1.19 -4.58
N TYR A 88 0.67 -0.13 -4.74
CA TYR A 88 0.04 0.56 -3.64
C TYR A 88 -1.46 0.78 -3.92
N SER A 89 -2.32 0.18 -3.11
CA SER A 89 -3.73 0.55 -3.01
C SER A 89 -3.94 1.50 -1.83
N LEU A 90 -4.70 2.57 -2.05
CA LEU A 90 -4.98 3.56 -1.02
C LEU A 90 -5.81 2.97 0.12
N GLY A 91 -5.46 3.35 1.35
CA GLY A 91 -6.30 3.08 2.51
C GLY A 91 -7.31 4.21 2.75
N ASN A 92 -8.12 4.05 3.78
CA ASN A 92 -9.16 5.02 4.09
C ASN A 92 -8.61 6.39 4.50
N HIS A 93 -7.42 6.45 5.06
CA HIS A 93 -6.80 7.71 5.45
C HIS A 93 -6.31 8.50 4.24
N GLU A 94 -5.61 7.86 3.31
CA GLU A 94 -5.16 8.49 2.08
C GLU A 94 -6.33 8.93 1.22
N TYR A 95 -7.35 8.08 1.10
CA TYR A 95 -8.53 8.37 0.29
C TYR A 95 -9.26 9.61 0.79
N LYS A 96 -9.45 9.75 2.12
CA LYS A 96 -10.02 10.98 2.73
C LYS A 96 -9.20 12.22 2.41
N MET A 97 -7.87 12.13 2.46
CA MET A 97 -6.99 13.25 2.14
C MET A 97 -7.02 13.62 0.65
N LEU A 98 -7.28 12.64 -0.21
CA LEU A 98 -7.39 12.86 -1.66
C LEU A 98 -8.73 13.51 -2.03
N LEU A 99 -9.84 13.06 -1.43
CA LEU A 99 -11.19 13.51 -1.75
C LEU A 99 -11.58 14.85 -1.13
N ASP A 100 -10.99 15.21 0.02
CA ASP A 100 -11.32 16.45 0.73
C ASP A 100 -10.09 17.36 0.90
N PRO A 101 -9.60 17.94 -0.22
CA PRO A 101 -8.45 18.83 -0.19
C PRO A 101 -8.76 20.16 0.53
N GLU A 102 -10.03 20.53 0.68
CA GLU A 102 -10.41 21.71 1.46
C GLU A 102 -10.09 21.53 2.93
N ARG A 103 -10.32 20.33 3.46
CA ARG A 103 -10.05 19.98 4.86
C ARG A 103 -8.59 19.59 5.12
N TYR A 104 -7.99 18.82 4.19
CA TYR A 104 -6.67 18.22 4.38
C TYR A 104 -5.56 18.94 3.61
N GLY A 105 -5.94 19.93 2.78
CA GLY A 105 -4.99 20.66 1.92
C GLY A 105 -4.55 19.83 0.70
N MET A 106 -3.80 20.50 -0.17
CA MET A 106 -3.26 19.88 -1.40
C MET A 106 -2.02 19.00 -1.15
N TYR A 107 -1.73 18.72 0.10
CA TYR A 107 -0.50 18.01 0.46
C TYR A 107 -0.49 16.57 -0.08
N PHE A 108 -1.54 15.79 0.19
CA PHE A 108 -1.58 14.40 -0.25
C PHE A 108 -1.64 14.26 -1.78
N PRO A 109 -2.41 15.06 -2.54
CA PRO A 109 -2.33 15.04 -4.00
C PRO A 109 -0.92 15.32 -4.56
N ALA A 110 -0.15 16.18 -3.90
CA ALA A 110 1.25 16.43 -4.28
C ALA A 110 2.17 15.24 -3.92
N LEU A 111 1.99 14.67 -2.74
CA LEU A 111 2.70 13.49 -2.27
C LEU A 111 2.42 12.27 -3.15
N TYR A 112 1.17 12.03 -3.51
CA TYR A 112 0.76 10.97 -4.43
C TYR A 112 1.53 11.04 -5.74
N ARG A 113 1.56 12.24 -6.37
CA ARG A 113 2.33 12.46 -7.60
C ARG A 113 3.83 12.28 -7.40
N TYR A 114 4.35 12.71 -6.26
CA TYR A 114 5.75 12.52 -5.92
C TYR A 114 6.10 11.03 -5.84
N LEU A 115 5.29 10.22 -5.16
CA LEU A 115 5.50 8.77 -5.02
C LEU A 115 5.40 8.06 -6.38
N MET A 116 4.42 8.42 -7.21
CA MET A 116 4.33 7.89 -8.59
C MET A 116 5.58 8.17 -9.40
N ASN A 117 6.08 9.42 -9.35
CA ASN A 117 7.29 9.81 -10.07
C ASN A 117 8.56 9.11 -9.55
N ASN A 118 8.50 8.53 -8.36
CA ASN A 118 9.58 7.73 -7.77
C ASN A 118 9.34 6.21 -7.90
N GLY A 119 8.48 5.79 -8.84
CA GLY A 119 8.36 4.39 -9.24
C GLY A 119 7.34 3.58 -8.44
N ILE A 120 6.49 4.21 -7.64
CA ILE A 120 5.38 3.52 -6.96
C ILE A 120 4.18 3.44 -7.90
N CYS A 121 3.70 2.23 -8.15
CA CYS A 121 2.52 1.96 -8.96
C CYS A 121 1.28 1.94 -8.06
N PHE A 122 0.43 2.97 -8.18
CA PHE A 122 -0.85 2.98 -7.49
C PHE A 122 -1.87 2.16 -8.28
N LEU A 123 -2.69 1.40 -7.55
CA LEU A 123 -3.75 0.56 -8.09
C LEU A 123 -5.09 1.01 -7.48
N GLU A 124 -5.82 1.83 -8.22
CA GLU A 124 -7.14 2.34 -7.84
C GLU A 124 -8.18 1.81 -8.84
N ASP A 125 -8.81 0.68 -8.51
CA ASP A 125 -9.67 -0.10 -9.41
C ASP A 125 -8.96 -0.50 -10.72
N GLU A 126 -7.65 -0.65 -10.65
CA GLU A 126 -6.80 -1.00 -11.78
C GLU A 126 -6.16 -2.37 -11.59
N THR A 127 -5.84 -2.98 -12.72
CA THR A 127 -5.15 -4.26 -12.79
C THR A 127 -3.85 -4.12 -13.56
N VAL A 128 -2.77 -4.57 -12.95
CA VAL A 128 -1.48 -4.74 -13.62
C VAL A 128 -1.16 -6.23 -13.77
N TYR A 129 -0.26 -6.52 -14.67
CA TYR A 129 0.17 -7.89 -14.89
C TYR A 129 1.64 -8.03 -14.53
N LEU A 130 1.94 -9.07 -13.76
CA LEU A 130 3.29 -9.45 -13.40
C LEU A 130 3.72 -10.60 -14.32
N ASP A 131 4.76 -10.37 -15.09
CA ASP A 131 5.31 -11.37 -16.00
C ASP A 131 6.49 -12.10 -15.33
N LYS A 132 6.54 -13.42 -15.48
CA LYS A 132 7.68 -14.24 -15.07
C LYS A 132 7.87 -15.38 -16.06
N GLY A 133 9.00 -15.37 -16.76
CA GLY A 133 9.21 -16.31 -17.86
C GLY A 133 8.17 -16.15 -18.95
N THR A 134 7.43 -17.20 -19.22
CA THR A 134 6.33 -17.22 -20.20
C THR A 134 4.96 -16.99 -19.57
N GLU A 135 4.90 -16.86 -18.27
CA GLU A 135 3.67 -16.83 -17.48
C GLU A 135 3.36 -15.44 -16.96
N ARG A 136 2.10 -15.24 -16.63
CA ARG A 136 1.56 -13.95 -16.17
C ARG A 136 0.52 -14.13 -15.09
N ILE A 137 0.60 -13.32 -14.03
CA ILE A 137 -0.46 -13.19 -13.04
C ILE A 137 -1.02 -11.77 -13.03
N ALA A 138 -2.30 -11.64 -12.71
CA ALA A 138 -2.97 -10.36 -12.54
C ALA A 138 -2.89 -9.92 -11.06
N LEU A 139 -2.53 -8.66 -10.84
CA LEU A 139 -2.59 -7.99 -9.55
C LEU A 139 -3.55 -6.81 -9.66
N SER A 140 -4.64 -6.86 -8.89
CA SER A 140 -5.66 -5.79 -8.90
C SER A 140 -5.70 -5.09 -7.55
N GLY A 141 -5.72 -3.76 -7.58
CA GLY A 141 -6.11 -2.95 -6.44
C GLY A 141 -7.59 -2.61 -6.54
N VAL A 142 -8.27 -2.63 -5.40
CA VAL A 142 -9.70 -2.32 -5.32
C VAL A 142 -9.87 -1.13 -4.38
N SER A 143 -10.49 -0.06 -4.90
CA SER A 143 -10.87 1.09 -4.10
C SER A 143 -12.12 0.77 -3.28
N ILE A 144 -12.19 1.30 -2.07
CA ILE A 144 -13.38 1.16 -1.24
C ILE A 144 -14.28 2.37 -1.51
N ASP A 145 -15.55 2.15 -1.79
CA ASP A 145 -16.53 3.20 -2.05
C ASP A 145 -16.58 4.18 -0.86
N GLU A 146 -16.70 5.49 -1.17
CA GLU A 146 -16.77 6.59 -0.21
C GLU A 146 -17.84 6.38 0.86
N VAL A 147 -18.94 5.72 0.53
CA VAL A 147 -20.04 5.41 1.46
C VAL A 147 -19.56 4.65 2.69
N PHE A 148 -18.52 3.83 2.57
CA PHE A 148 -17.94 3.07 3.69
C PHE A 148 -17.03 3.90 4.57
N TYR A 149 -16.61 5.10 4.14
CA TYR A 149 -15.77 6.01 4.91
C TYR A 149 -16.54 7.09 5.64
N ASN A 150 -17.78 7.38 5.21
CA ASN A 150 -18.64 8.39 5.78
C ASN A 150 -19.50 7.81 6.91
N PHE A 151 -18.91 7.67 8.10
CA PHE A 151 -19.64 7.25 9.31
C PHE A 151 -20.79 8.19 9.73
N ASN A 152 -20.96 9.34 9.06
CA ASN A 152 -22.00 10.32 9.33
C ASN A 152 -23.26 10.17 8.43
N HIS A 153 -23.24 9.29 7.43
CA HIS A 153 -24.46 8.95 6.70
C HIS A 153 -25.12 7.75 7.38
N PRO A 154 -26.36 7.92 7.87
CA PRO A 154 -27.14 6.76 8.28
C PRO A 154 -27.21 5.82 7.07
N VAL A 155 -26.77 4.59 7.25
CA VAL A 155 -27.02 3.53 6.27
C VAL A 155 -28.51 3.51 6.05
N MET A 156 -28.97 4.09 4.93
CA MET A 156 -30.37 3.93 4.53
C MET A 156 -30.52 2.45 4.27
N GLY A 157 -31.17 1.79 5.21
CA GLY A 157 -31.50 0.39 5.08
C GLY A 157 -32.15 0.20 3.72
N SER A 158 -31.54 -0.60 2.87
CA SER A 158 -32.18 -1.13 1.68
C SER A 158 -33.37 -1.94 2.15
N GLY A 159 -34.55 -1.27 2.21
CA GLY A 159 -35.80 -1.96 2.33
C GLY A 159 -35.98 -2.81 1.09
N LEU A 160 -35.60 -4.06 1.21
CA LEU A 160 -36.12 -5.09 0.34
C LEU A 160 -37.61 -5.25 0.68
N MET A 161 -38.49 -4.68 -0.14
CA MET A 161 -39.85 -5.20 -0.33
C MET A 161 -39.82 -6.23 -1.45
#